data_2b677e2a2810b6f270b4cc29589b45b9
#
_entry.id   2b677e2a2810b6f270b4cc29589b45b9
#
_cell.length_a   1.000
_cell.length_b   1.000
_cell.length_c   1.000
_cell.angle_alpha   90.00
_cell.angle_beta   90.00
_cell.angle_gamma   90.00
#
_symmetry.space_group_name_H-M   'P 1'
#
loop_
_entity.id
_entity.type
_entity.pdbx_description
1 polymer ?
#
loop_
_entity_poly.entity_id
_entity_poly.type
_entity_poly.pdbx_seq_one_letter_code
_entity_poly.pdbx_strand_id
1 'polypeptide(L)'
;MKVALSIPHTEKIEKFMFAKKVIRQKENGEFQPIHRAGLLNLADYEIVEQYNAEARGLCNYYNLACDYHTLDYFCYLMEYSCLKTIANKHKTSIRKIIRQYKDGKTWSVPYETKTGTKRVRPVKIADCKRGEASDIIYQRKKFSWKTTIRQRLNARVCELCGCKEADLI
;
A
#
# COMPACT_ATOMS: atom_id res chain seq x y z
N MET A 1 14.00 -28.90 -3.44
CA MET A 1 13.58 -28.25 -2.19
C MET A 1 12.82 -26.97 -2.58
N LYS A 2 11.53 -26.87 -2.23
CA LYS A 2 10.75 -25.64 -2.52
C LYS A 2 10.89 -24.69 -1.34
N VAL A 3 11.30 -23.47 -1.57
CA VAL A 3 11.34 -22.42 -0.55
C VAL A 3 9.93 -21.87 -0.38
N ALA A 4 9.37 -21.96 0.83
CA ALA A 4 8.08 -21.36 1.17
C ALA A 4 8.32 -19.99 1.84
N LEU A 5 7.69 -18.97 1.32
CA LEU A 5 7.68 -17.64 1.94
C LEU A 5 6.45 -17.53 2.86
N SER A 6 6.65 -17.19 4.12
CA SER A 6 5.58 -16.94 5.09
C SER A 6 5.62 -15.50 5.60
N ILE A 7 4.47 -15.01 6.08
CA ILE A 7 4.33 -13.66 6.61
C ILE A 7 4.73 -13.64 8.09
N PRO A 8 5.69 -12.82 8.51
CA PRO A 8 6.05 -12.69 9.93
C PRO A 8 5.02 -11.80 10.64
N HIS A 9 3.85 -12.37 10.99
CA HIS A 9 2.72 -11.64 11.55
C HIS A 9 3.08 -10.80 12.77
N THR A 10 3.62 -11.39 13.81
CA THR A 10 3.95 -10.69 15.06
C THR A 10 5.04 -9.65 14.87
N GLU A 11 6.08 -9.99 14.12
CA GLU A 11 7.23 -9.09 13.97
C GLU A 11 7.01 -7.93 13.01
N LYS A 12 6.15 -8.10 12.02
CA LYS A 12 5.95 -7.08 10.96
C LYS A 12 4.53 -6.52 10.98
N ILE A 13 3.50 -7.38 10.86
CA ILE A 13 2.11 -6.92 10.70
C ILE A 13 1.60 -6.29 11.99
N GLU A 14 1.75 -6.97 13.13
CA GLU A 14 1.30 -6.45 14.43
C GLU A 14 2.08 -5.19 14.82
N LYS A 15 3.41 -5.22 14.72
CA LYS A 15 4.25 -4.03 15.00
C LYS A 15 3.87 -2.84 14.11
N PHE A 16 3.58 -3.08 12.84
CA PHE A 16 3.10 -2.04 11.93
C PHE A 16 1.77 -1.44 12.42
N MET A 17 0.79 -2.30 12.76
CA MET A 17 -0.53 -1.85 13.22
C MET A 17 -0.46 -1.07 14.53
N PHE A 18 0.42 -1.48 15.47
CA PHE A 18 0.68 -0.73 16.72
C PHE A 18 1.36 0.61 16.45
N ALA A 19 2.41 0.63 15.64
CA ALA A 19 3.14 1.85 15.30
C ALA A 19 2.25 2.88 14.61
N LYS A 20 1.33 2.42 13.75
CA LYS A 20 0.34 3.26 13.06
C LYS A 20 -0.90 3.59 13.91
N LYS A 21 -0.97 3.08 15.13
CA LYS A 21 -2.13 3.23 16.03
C LYS A 21 -3.45 2.78 15.39
N VAL A 22 -3.40 1.68 14.65
CA VAL A 22 -4.57 1.04 14.04
C VAL A 22 -5.31 0.19 15.07
N ILE A 23 -4.54 -0.49 15.93
CA ILE A 23 -5.05 -1.40 16.95
C ILE A 23 -4.49 -1.08 18.33
N ARG A 24 -5.20 -1.57 19.34
CA ARG A 24 -4.68 -1.78 20.70
C ARG A 24 -4.93 -3.22 21.12
N GLN A 25 -4.11 -3.75 22.00
CA GLN A 25 -4.34 -5.03 22.64
C GLN A 25 -5.19 -4.84 23.90
N LYS A 26 -6.21 -5.68 24.05
CA LYS A 26 -7.00 -5.77 25.28
C LYS A 26 -6.30 -6.66 26.31
N GLU A 27 -6.76 -6.63 27.55
CA GLU A 27 -6.25 -7.50 28.63
C GLU A 27 -6.37 -9.00 28.33
N ASN A 28 -7.40 -9.39 27.56
CA ASN A 28 -7.59 -10.75 27.10
C ASN A 28 -6.74 -11.15 25.88
N GLY A 29 -5.81 -10.31 25.46
CA GLY A 29 -4.92 -10.56 24.31
C GLY A 29 -5.52 -10.24 22.94
N GLU A 30 -6.83 -9.96 22.82
CA GLU A 30 -7.48 -9.64 21.54
C GLU A 30 -7.08 -8.27 20.99
N PHE A 31 -6.96 -8.18 19.68
CA PHE A 31 -6.75 -6.90 19.01
C PHE A 31 -8.07 -6.14 18.82
N GLN A 32 -8.07 -4.92 19.28
CA GLN A 32 -9.20 -4.00 19.10
C GLN A 32 -8.78 -2.86 18.17
N PRO A 33 -9.42 -2.69 16.99
CA PRO A 33 -9.17 -1.53 16.14
C PRO A 33 -9.54 -0.23 16.90
N ILE A 34 -8.72 0.81 16.72
CA ILE A 34 -8.92 2.13 17.30
C ILE A 34 -8.91 3.19 16.21
N HIS A 35 -9.43 4.39 16.53
CA HIS A 35 -9.35 5.53 15.62
C HIS A 35 -7.92 6.12 15.60
N ARG A 36 -7.51 6.67 14.46
CA ARG A 36 -6.21 7.35 14.31
C ARG A 36 -6.42 8.86 14.42
N ALA A 37 -6.10 9.42 15.59
CA ALA A 37 -6.28 10.84 15.87
C ALA A 37 -5.56 11.76 14.88
N GLY A 38 -4.38 11.37 14.38
CA GLY A 38 -3.61 12.17 13.43
C GLY A 38 -4.25 12.34 12.05
N LEU A 39 -5.31 11.58 11.73
CA LEU A 39 -5.99 11.68 10.44
C LEU A 39 -7.32 12.46 10.52
N LEU A 40 -7.73 12.93 11.70
CA LEU A 40 -9.04 13.57 11.90
C LEU A 40 -9.20 14.87 11.11
N ASN A 41 -8.10 15.56 10.79
CA ASN A 41 -8.12 16.82 10.04
C ASN A 41 -8.19 16.64 8.51
N LEU A 42 -8.04 15.40 8.02
CA LEU A 42 -8.12 15.10 6.59
C LEU A 42 -9.58 14.97 6.14
N ALA A 43 -9.86 15.15 4.85
CA ALA A 43 -11.16 14.84 4.29
C ALA A 43 -11.45 13.33 4.39
N ASP A 44 -12.73 12.96 4.40
CA ASP A 44 -13.12 11.55 4.62
C ASP A 44 -12.54 10.62 3.54
N TYR A 45 -12.52 11.06 2.28
CA TYR A 45 -11.92 10.29 1.19
C TYR A 45 -10.39 10.15 1.36
N GLU A 46 -9.70 11.20 1.85
CA GLU A 46 -8.25 11.15 2.11
C GLU A 46 -7.92 10.17 3.25
N ILE A 47 -8.79 10.12 4.28
CA ILE A 47 -8.66 9.12 5.35
C ILE A 47 -8.70 7.72 4.74
N VAL A 48 -9.70 7.42 3.89
CA VAL A 48 -9.82 6.10 3.25
C VAL A 48 -8.62 5.82 2.35
N GLU A 49 -8.16 6.80 1.55
CA GLU A 49 -7.00 6.63 0.67
C GLU A 49 -5.72 6.34 1.45
N GLN A 50 -5.50 6.99 2.60
CA GLN A 50 -4.35 6.74 3.46
C GLN A 50 -4.35 5.29 3.98
N TYR A 51 -5.49 4.80 4.46
CA TYR A 51 -5.63 3.41 4.88
C TYR A 51 -5.44 2.43 3.72
N ASN A 52 -5.99 2.76 2.55
CA ASN A 52 -5.85 1.96 1.34
C ASN A 52 -4.39 1.88 0.85
N ALA A 53 -3.66 2.98 0.87
CA ALA A 53 -2.25 3.02 0.48
C ALA A 53 -1.41 2.10 1.38
N GLU A 54 -1.61 2.18 2.68
CA GLU A 54 -0.92 1.34 3.67
C GLU A 54 -1.30 -0.14 3.51
N ALA A 55 -2.60 -0.45 3.32
CA ALA A 55 -3.07 -1.82 3.15
C ALA A 55 -2.53 -2.44 1.85
N ARG A 56 -2.64 -1.73 0.72
CA ARG A 56 -2.11 -2.19 -0.57
C ARG A 56 -0.60 -2.38 -0.54
N GLY A 57 0.13 -1.46 0.09
CA GLY A 57 1.58 -1.56 0.22
C GLY A 57 1.99 -2.87 0.87
N LEU A 58 1.31 -3.25 1.96
CA LEU A 58 1.61 -4.46 2.71
C LEU A 58 1.14 -5.73 1.97
N CYS A 59 -0.06 -5.71 1.38
CA CYS A 59 -0.55 -6.81 0.55
C CYS A 59 0.35 -7.05 -0.67
N ASN A 60 0.81 -5.99 -1.35
CA ASN A 60 1.71 -6.12 -2.49
C ASN A 60 3.09 -6.64 -2.09
N TYR A 61 3.59 -6.24 -0.93
CA TYR A 61 4.88 -6.71 -0.43
C TYR A 61 4.87 -8.22 -0.15
N TYR A 62 3.78 -8.75 0.38
CA TYR A 62 3.63 -10.17 0.72
C TYR A 62 2.85 -10.98 -0.32
N ASN A 63 2.68 -10.49 -1.53
CA ASN A 63 1.84 -11.11 -2.57
C ASN A 63 2.28 -12.52 -3.01
N LEU A 64 3.54 -12.90 -2.73
CA LEU A 64 4.11 -14.24 -3.02
C LEU A 64 4.07 -15.18 -1.81
N ALA A 65 3.60 -14.72 -0.65
CA ALA A 65 3.58 -15.54 0.55
C ALA A 65 2.55 -16.68 0.44
N CYS A 66 2.91 -17.85 0.97
CA CYS A 66 2.03 -19.02 0.94
C CYS A 66 0.77 -18.81 1.79
N ASP A 67 0.90 -18.09 2.88
CA ASP A 67 -0.13 -17.75 3.86
C ASP A 67 -0.77 -16.37 3.60
N TYR A 68 -0.72 -15.90 2.35
CA TYR A 68 -1.25 -14.59 1.93
C TYR A 68 -2.69 -14.32 2.39
N HIS A 69 -3.54 -15.36 2.43
CA HIS A 69 -4.93 -15.26 2.86
C HIS A 69 -5.09 -14.73 4.30
N THR A 70 -4.07 -14.90 5.14
CA THR A 70 -4.10 -14.40 6.53
C THR A 70 -4.11 -12.87 6.62
N LEU A 71 -3.72 -12.17 5.56
CA LEU A 71 -3.83 -10.71 5.46
C LEU A 71 -5.28 -10.22 5.37
N ASP A 72 -6.26 -11.10 5.17
CA ASP A 72 -7.67 -10.70 5.18
C ASP A 72 -8.08 -10.13 6.55
N TYR A 73 -7.60 -10.75 7.64
CA TYR A 73 -7.81 -10.23 8.99
C TYR A 73 -7.14 -8.86 9.21
N PHE A 74 -5.95 -8.67 8.65
CA PHE A 74 -5.29 -7.36 8.66
C PHE A 74 -6.12 -6.31 7.92
N CYS A 75 -6.60 -6.61 6.71
CA CYS A 75 -7.47 -5.71 5.93
C CYS A 75 -8.76 -5.36 6.69
N TYR A 76 -9.36 -6.35 7.37
CA TYR A 76 -10.53 -6.14 8.23
C TYR A 76 -10.23 -5.15 9.38
N LEU A 77 -9.11 -5.31 10.08
CA LEU A 77 -8.72 -4.40 11.16
C LEU A 77 -8.46 -2.98 10.64
N MET A 78 -7.84 -2.85 9.46
CA MET A 78 -7.61 -1.57 8.79
C MET A 78 -8.94 -0.89 8.43
N GLU A 79 -9.88 -1.61 7.83
CA GLU A 79 -11.21 -1.10 7.49
C GLU A 79 -11.98 -0.63 8.74
N TYR A 80 -11.95 -1.44 9.82
CA TYR A 80 -12.66 -1.09 11.05
C TYR A 80 -12.04 0.12 11.77
N SER A 81 -10.71 0.24 11.74
CA SER A 81 -10.00 1.42 12.26
C SER A 81 -10.34 2.68 11.44
N CYS A 82 -10.42 2.55 10.10
CA CYS A 82 -10.84 3.62 9.21
C CYS A 82 -12.25 4.11 9.55
N LEU A 83 -13.21 3.20 9.68
CA LEU A 83 -14.59 3.52 10.08
C LEU A 83 -14.64 4.21 11.44
N LYS A 84 -13.85 3.75 12.42
CA LYS A 84 -13.75 4.41 13.74
C LYS A 84 -13.15 5.81 13.63
N THR A 85 -12.20 6.03 12.74
CA THR A 85 -11.59 7.34 12.52
C THR A 85 -12.60 8.33 11.95
N ILE A 86 -13.35 7.93 10.91
CA ILE A 86 -14.40 8.75 10.32
C ILE A 86 -15.55 8.99 11.35
N ALA A 87 -15.96 7.95 12.07
CA ALA A 87 -17.00 8.06 13.09
C ALA A 87 -16.61 9.02 14.22
N ASN A 88 -15.36 8.98 14.67
CA ASN A 88 -14.83 9.90 15.67
C ASN A 88 -14.76 11.35 15.15
N LYS A 89 -14.34 11.55 13.91
CA LYS A 89 -14.32 12.87 13.26
C LYS A 89 -15.71 13.50 13.24
N HIS A 90 -16.73 12.74 12.87
CA HIS A 90 -18.12 13.20 12.79
C HIS A 90 -18.88 13.06 14.12
N LYS A 91 -18.21 12.67 15.21
CA LYS A 91 -18.83 12.45 16.53
C LYS A 91 -20.10 11.59 16.46
N THR A 92 -20.01 10.49 15.69
CA THR A 92 -21.16 9.61 15.41
C THR A 92 -20.78 8.13 15.55
N SER A 93 -21.75 7.23 15.36
CA SER A 93 -21.52 5.79 15.42
C SER A 93 -21.08 5.23 14.05
N ILE A 94 -20.30 4.15 14.07
CA ILE A 94 -19.88 3.42 12.85
C ILE A 94 -21.12 3.02 12.02
N ARG A 95 -22.21 2.58 12.66
CA ARG A 95 -23.45 2.19 11.95
C ARG A 95 -24.04 3.34 11.14
N LYS A 96 -23.98 4.57 11.66
CA LYS A 96 -24.44 5.77 10.94
C LYS A 96 -23.54 6.08 9.76
N ILE A 97 -22.19 5.97 9.92
CA ILE A 97 -21.23 6.17 8.84
C ILE A 97 -21.45 5.16 7.71
N ILE A 98 -21.58 3.88 8.03
CA ILE A 98 -21.86 2.84 7.02
C ILE A 98 -23.18 3.11 6.30
N ARG A 99 -24.22 3.58 6.98
CA ARG A 99 -25.51 3.93 6.38
C ARG A 99 -25.39 5.15 5.47
N GLN A 100 -24.65 6.16 5.90
CA GLN A 100 -24.42 7.40 5.14
C GLN A 100 -23.65 7.14 3.84
N TYR A 101 -22.61 6.30 3.90
CA TYR A 101 -21.74 5.98 2.77
C TYR A 101 -22.07 4.65 2.10
N LYS A 102 -23.29 4.15 2.29
CA LYS A 102 -23.71 2.86 1.71
C LYS A 102 -23.60 2.88 0.18
N ASP A 103 -22.99 1.84 -0.38
CA ASP A 103 -22.79 1.66 -1.80
C ASP A 103 -22.99 0.17 -2.16
N GLY A 104 -24.21 -0.20 -2.52
CA GLY A 104 -24.59 -1.58 -2.74
C GLY A 104 -24.37 -2.47 -1.51
N LYS A 105 -23.48 -3.46 -1.63
CA LYS A 105 -23.13 -4.40 -0.55
C LYS A 105 -21.99 -3.88 0.35
N THR A 106 -21.38 -2.76 0.00
CA THR A 106 -20.24 -2.17 0.72
C THR A 106 -20.52 -0.72 1.07
N TRP A 107 -19.47 0.02 1.42
CA TRP A 107 -19.53 1.46 1.62
C TRP A 107 -18.41 2.14 0.84
N SER A 108 -18.63 3.37 0.38
CA SER A 108 -17.65 4.18 -0.34
C SER A 108 -17.89 5.66 -0.08
N VAL A 109 -16.81 6.42 0.01
CA VAL A 109 -16.85 7.87 0.22
C VAL A 109 -16.77 8.58 -1.14
N PRO A 110 -17.75 9.42 -1.51
CA PRO A 110 -17.67 10.21 -2.71
C PRO A 110 -16.73 11.39 -2.53
N TYR A 111 -16.03 11.79 -3.59
CA TYR A 111 -15.23 12.99 -3.65
C TYR A 111 -15.24 13.57 -5.06
N GLU A 112 -15.10 14.89 -5.15
CA GLU A 112 -15.13 15.58 -6.42
C GLU A 112 -13.72 15.71 -7.02
N THR A 113 -13.65 15.54 -8.33
CA THR A 113 -12.44 15.74 -9.12
C THR A 113 -12.75 16.65 -10.31
N LYS A 114 -11.74 17.19 -10.95
CA LYS A 114 -11.91 18.01 -12.17
C LYS A 114 -12.69 17.31 -13.28
N THR A 115 -12.71 15.96 -13.26
CA THR A 115 -13.39 15.12 -14.26
C THR A 115 -14.73 14.57 -13.78
N GLY A 116 -15.23 14.99 -12.60
CA GLY A 116 -16.50 14.56 -12.02
C GLY A 116 -16.36 13.88 -10.66
N THR A 117 -17.46 13.40 -10.11
CA THR A 117 -17.51 12.73 -8.80
C THR A 117 -16.95 11.33 -8.90
N LYS A 118 -15.96 11.01 -8.07
CA LYS A 118 -15.38 9.67 -7.89
C LYS A 118 -15.75 9.14 -6.51
N ARG A 119 -15.57 7.85 -6.31
CA ARG A 119 -15.82 7.17 -5.04
C ARG A 119 -14.61 6.34 -4.64
N VAL A 120 -14.23 6.41 -3.37
CA VAL A 120 -13.18 5.59 -2.79
C VAL A 120 -13.79 4.62 -1.80
N ARG A 121 -13.43 3.33 -1.91
CA ARG A 121 -13.85 2.26 -1.01
C ARG A 121 -12.64 1.67 -0.28
N PRO A 122 -12.83 1.06 0.90
CA PRO A 122 -11.76 0.33 1.57
C PRO A 122 -11.27 -0.83 0.70
N VAL A 123 -9.97 -1.01 0.70
CA VAL A 123 -9.31 -2.13 0.00
C VAL A 123 -9.54 -3.42 0.77
N LYS A 124 -9.94 -4.45 0.04
CA LYS A 124 -10.00 -5.83 0.53
C LYS A 124 -8.86 -6.63 -0.08
N ILE A 125 -8.53 -7.75 0.54
CA ILE A 125 -7.47 -8.63 0.02
C ILE A 125 -7.75 -9.10 -1.42
N ALA A 126 -9.03 -9.27 -1.77
CA ALA A 126 -9.46 -9.63 -3.13
C ALA A 126 -9.16 -8.54 -4.18
N ASP A 127 -9.01 -7.29 -3.77
CA ASP A 127 -8.66 -6.18 -4.66
C ASP A 127 -7.14 -6.14 -4.96
N CYS A 128 -6.34 -6.90 -4.21
CA CYS A 128 -4.89 -6.96 -4.35
C CYS A 128 -4.52 -8.18 -5.19
N LYS A 129 -3.71 -7.96 -6.22
CA LYS A 129 -3.27 -9.05 -7.09
C LYS A 129 -2.27 -9.94 -6.35
N ARG A 130 -2.58 -11.24 -6.28
CA ARG A 130 -1.61 -12.23 -5.83
C ARG A 130 -0.55 -12.40 -6.92
N GLY A 131 0.73 -12.35 -6.53
CA GLY A 131 1.84 -12.64 -7.42
C GLY A 131 1.92 -14.15 -7.70
N GLU A 132 2.33 -14.51 -8.89
CA GLU A 132 2.73 -15.87 -9.22
C GLU A 132 4.24 -15.98 -9.04
N ALA A 133 4.68 -16.99 -8.30
CA ALA A 133 6.10 -17.31 -8.22
C ALA A 133 6.53 -17.80 -9.61
N SER A 134 7.19 -16.95 -10.35
CA SER A 134 7.81 -17.38 -11.60
C SER A 134 9.14 -18.05 -11.26
N ASP A 135 9.33 -19.28 -11.72
CA ASP A 135 10.62 -19.98 -11.75
C ASP A 135 11.61 -19.33 -12.76
N ILE A 136 11.31 -18.12 -13.20
CA ILE A 136 12.25 -17.35 -14.00
C ILE A 136 13.43 -17.07 -13.07
N ILE A 137 14.43 -17.94 -13.13
CA ILE A 137 15.79 -17.60 -12.75
C ILE A 137 16.02 -16.24 -13.40
N TYR A 138 16.06 -15.19 -12.57
CA TYR A 138 16.50 -13.89 -13.06
C TYR A 138 17.78 -14.14 -13.82
N GLN A 139 17.70 -14.27 -15.15
CA GLN A 139 18.86 -14.10 -15.96
C GLN A 139 19.38 -12.75 -15.51
N ARG A 140 20.42 -12.79 -14.69
CA ARG A 140 21.16 -11.57 -14.33
C ARG A 140 21.33 -10.88 -15.66
N LYS A 141 20.51 -9.84 -15.93
CA LYS A 141 20.86 -8.91 -16.99
C LYS A 141 22.31 -8.65 -16.70
N LYS A 142 23.20 -9.17 -17.54
CA LYS A 142 24.62 -8.84 -17.44
C LYS A 142 24.59 -7.34 -17.42
N PHE A 143 24.72 -6.76 -16.21
CA PHE A 143 24.96 -5.35 -16.11
C PHE A 143 26.23 -5.18 -16.90
N SER A 144 26.09 -4.75 -18.15
CA SER A 144 27.23 -4.23 -18.88
C SER A 144 27.73 -3.15 -17.94
N TRP A 145 28.90 -3.36 -17.37
CA TRP A 145 29.55 -2.40 -16.50
C TRP A 145 29.49 -1.10 -17.27
N LYS A 146 28.63 -0.17 -16.80
CA LYS A 146 28.58 1.15 -17.42
C LYS A 146 30.01 1.61 -17.46
N THR A 147 30.51 1.88 -18.67
CA THR A 147 31.87 2.37 -18.91
C THR A 147 32.17 3.42 -17.83
N THR A 148 33.34 3.33 -17.23
CA THR A 148 33.74 4.32 -16.20
C THR A 148 33.69 5.72 -16.83
N ILE A 149 33.47 6.77 -16.03
CA ILE A 149 33.43 8.17 -16.52
C ILE A 149 34.65 8.45 -17.41
N ARG A 150 35.85 7.94 -17.06
CA ARG A 150 37.05 8.05 -17.84
C ARG A 150 36.92 7.39 -19.22
N GLN A 151 36.33 6.21 -19.34
CA GLN A 151 36.08 5.53 -20.61
C GLN A 151 35.08 6.29 -21.47
N ARG A 152 34.05 6.88 -20.85
CA ARG A 152 33.05 7.69 -21.55
C ARG A 152 33.64 8.98 -22.09
N LEU A 153 34.48 9.66 -21.30
CA LEU A 153 35.24 10.84 -21.77
C LEU A 153 36.24 10.50 -22.88
N ASN A 154 36.92 9.38 -22.75
CA ASN A 154 37.88 8.96 -23.78
C ASN A 154 37.21 8.54 -25.09
N ALA A 155 35.92 8.19 -25.05
CA ALA A 155 35.18 7.86 -26.28
C ALA A 155 34.91 9.09 -27.16
N ARG A 156 35.02 10.31 -26.62
CA ARG A 156 34.81 11.61 -27.31
C ARG A 156 33.52 11.68 -28.13
N VAL A 157 32.48 11.05 -27.62
CA VAL A 157 31.14 11.02 -28.22
C VAL A 157 30.14 11.46 -27.19
N CYS A 158 29.30 12.44 -27.52
CA CYS A 158 28.20 12.86 -26.65
C CYS A 158 27.16 11.73 -26.52
N GLU A 159 26.90 11.26 -25.33
CA GLU A 159 25.93 10.18 -25.08
C GLU A 159 24.46 10.59 -25.35
N LEU A 160 24.18 11.88 -25.40
CA LEU A 160 22.83 12.38 -25.65
C LEU A 160 22.53 12.58 -27.13
N CYS A 161 23.47 13.19 -27.89
CA CYS A 161 23.27 13.51 -29.30
C CYS A 161 24.14 12.71 -30.25
N GLY A 162 25.13 11.97 -29.75
CA GLY A 162 26.04 11.16 -30.59
C GLY A 162 27.11 11.97 -31.34
N CYS A 163 27.16 13.30 -31.17
CA CYS A 163 28.17 14.13 -31.81
C CYS A 163 29.57 13.83 -31.30
N LYS A 164 30.57 13.87 -32.19
CA LYS A 164 31.98 13.74 -31.84
C LYS A 164 32.58 15.11 -31.58
N GLU A 165 33.63 15.17 -30.75
CA GLU A 165 34.30 16.42 -30.34
C GLU A 165 34.75 17.31 -31.49
N ALA A 166 34.96 16.73 -32.67
CA ALA A 166 35.32 17.45 -33.90
C ALA A 166 34.17 18.28 -34.52
N ASP A 167 32.93 18.05 -34.11
CA ASP A 167 31.74 18.71 -34.64
C ASP A 167 31.28 19.91 -33.76
N LEU A 168 32.10 20.28 -32.78
CA LEU A 168 31.80 21.36 -31.80
C LEU A 168 32.62 22.63 -31.99
N ILE A 169 33.20 22.86 -33.18
CA ILE A 169 33.92 24.11 -33.52
C ILE A 169 33.08 24.93 -34.48
#